data_cd15da87223a96038ff168cc4ca504f5
#
_entry.id   cd15da87223a96038ff168cc4ca504f5
#
_cell.length_a   1.000
_cell.length_b   1.000
_cell.length_c   1.000
_cell.angle_alpha   90.00
_cell.angle_beta   90.00
_cell.angle_gamma   90.00
#
_symmetry.space_group_name_H-M   'P 1'
#
loop_
_entity.id
_entity.type
_entity.pdbx_description
1 polymer ?
#
loop_
_entity_poly.entity_id
_entity_poly.type
_entity_poly.pdbx_seq_one_letter_code
_entity_poly.pdbx_strand_id
1 'polypeptide(L)'
;MNLLLLIFTFITNWIVSASFWVLYFLFTVPFFHEELSGNYELLMERILQLSLACVLVPAVLSGTSVMQYFFVRENGGRKAAGETKMYLERLMRDICRRGRLELSDFRLYMAKADDYNAWAIGGNHITVTERLLNEFSEEEVKGILAHEVGHLQNGHSRFGLLRYGMEWFSGIIVYVYSVVTLLLAFLRWIPVLGIFIRIVNFFILIQYYFLKIFLQIPLWFFTQFGSRRNEYAADEYACGLGLGMELAVGLVHLEHIFRSGRRDWFSRLFDDHPDIPSRLERIRKILMERERGSLAG
;
A
#
# COMPACT_ATOMS: atom_id res chain seq x y z
N MET A 1 10.95 -1.11 -12.38
CA MET A 1 10.88 -1.81 -11.08
C MET A 1 9.44 -2.09 -10.65
N ASN A 2 8.52 -1.11 -10.70
CA ASN A 2 7.11 -1.32 -10.31
C ASN A 2 6.43 -2.45 -11.10
N LEU A 3 6.72 -2.61 -12.41
CA LEU A 3 6.17 -3.69 -13.21
C LEU A 3 6.67 -5.07 -12.75
N LEU A 4 7.96 -5.22 -12.46
CA LEU A 4 8.51 -6.48 -11.95
C LEU A 4 7.90 -6.85 -10.60
N LEU A 5 7.72 -5.85 -9.72
CA LEU A 5 7.06 -6.04 -8.44
C LEU A 5 5.61 -6.48 -8.62
N LEU A 6 4.85 -5.88 -9.55
CA LEU A 6 3.48 -6.32 -9.85
C LEU A 6 3.42 -7.75 -10.38
N ILE A 7 4.32 -8.11 -11.30
CA ILE A 7 4.40 -9.48 -11.83
C ILE A 7 4.69 -10.47 -10.69
N PHE A 8 5.65 -10.15 -9.84
CA PHE A 8 5.98 -10.99 -8.69
C PHE A 8 4.82 -11.09 -7.71
N THR A 9 4.15 -9.97 -7.38
CA THR A 9 2.95 -9.94 -6.55
C THR A 9 1.84 -10.79 -7.15
N PHE A 10 1.59 -10.67 -8.45
CA PHE A 10 0.59 -11.46 -9.15
C PHE A 10 0.89 -12.96 -9.04
N ILE A 11 2.10 -13.39 -9.41
CA ILE A 11 2.49 -14.80 -9.37
C ILE A 11 2.35 -15.38 -7.96
N THR A 12 2.84 -14.66 -6.94
CA THR A 12 2.78 -15.09 -5.54
C THR A 12 1.34 -15.26 -5.07
N ASN A 13 0.50 -14.28 -5.32
CA ASN A 13 -0.89 -14.32 -4.86
C ASN A 13 -1.72 -15.32 -5.66
N TRP A 14 -1.40 -15.54 -6.93
CA TRP A 14 -2.01 -16.58 -7.72
C TRP A 14 -1.66 -17.98 -7.20
N ILE A 15 -0.39 -18.25 -6.84
CA ILE A 15 0.02 -19.53 -6.24
C ILE A 15 -0.71 -19.76 -4.91
N VAL A 16 -0.83 -18.73 -4.06
CA VAL A 16 -1.57 -18.81 -2.79
C VAL A 16 -3.04 -19.16 -3.05
N SER A 17 -3.67 -18.46 -3.99
CA SER A 17 -5.07 -18.68 -4.35
C SER A 17 -5.28 -20.09 -4.95
N ALA A 18 -4.42 -20.51 -5.87
CA ALA A 18 -4.49 -21.84 -6.46
C ALA A 18 -4.33 -22.95 -5.39
N SER A 19 -3.39 -22.79 -4.47
CA SER A 19 -3.20 -23.74 -3.35
C SER A 19 -4.43 -23.83 -2.45
N PHE A 20 -5.11 -22.72 -2.20
CA PHE A 20 -6.38 -22.70 -1.46
C PHE A 20 -7.47 -23.49 -2.19
N TRP A 21 -7.65 -23.27 -3.50
CA TRP A 21 -8.68 -23.95 -4.28
C TRP A 21 -8.39 -25.44 -4.47
N VAL A 22 -7.11 -25.83 -4.60
CA VAL A 22 -6.70 -27.24 -4.58
C VAL A 22 -7.15 -27.92 -3.29
N LEU A 23 -6.87 -27.31 -2.15
CA LEU A 23 -7.30 -27.85 -0.85
C LEU A 23 -8.82 -27.87 -0.72
N TYR A 24 -9.50 -26.80 -1.09
CA TYR A 24 -10.95 -26.72 -1.06
C TYR A 24 -11.58 -27.88 -1.84
N PHE A 25 -11.18 -28.09 -3.09
CA PHE A 25 -11.72 -29.16 -3.92
C PHE A 25 -11.31 -30.55 -3.45
N LEU A 26 -10.11 -30.72 -2.90
CA LEU A 26 -9.68 -32.00 -2.32
C LEU A 26 -10.64 -32.47 -1.23
N PHE A 27 -11.16 -31.54 -0.41
CA PHE A 27 -12.07 -31.88 0.67
C PHE A 27 -13.55 -31.84 0.27
N THR A 28 -13.94 -31.13 -0.76
CA THR A 28 -15.35 -30.89 -1.09
C THR A 28 -15.86 -31.72 -2.29
N VAL A 29 -14.99 -32.03 -3.26
CA VAL A 29 -15.38 -32.82 -4.46
C VAL A 29 -16.06 -34.13 -4.09
N PRO A 30 -15.56 -34.95 -3.16
CA PRO A 30 -16.20 -36.23 -2.84
C PRO A 30 -17.63 -36.11 -2.28
N PHE A 31 -18.00 -34.93 -1.78
CA PHE A 31 -19.28 -34.75 -1.05
C PHE A 31 -20.26 -33.81 -1.77
N PHE A 32 -19.76 -32.82 -2.50
CA PHE A 32 -20.57 -31.70 -2.97
C PHE A 32 -20.43 -31.40 -4.48
N HIS A 33 -19.46 -32.00 -5.16
CA HIS A 33 -19.16 -31.69 -6.56
C HIS A 33 -19.04 -32.97 -7.40
N GLU A 34 -20.14 -33.72 -7.48
CA GLU A 34 -20.19 -35.01 -8.19
C GLU A 34 -19.75 -34.87 -9.66
N GLU A 35 -20.09 -33.76 -10.32
CA GLU A 35 -19.71 -33.43 -11.69
C GLU A 35 -18.18 -33.31 -11.91
N LEU A 36 -17.44 -32.96 -10.86
CA LEU A 36 -15.97 -32.86 -10.88
C LEU A 36 -15.30 -34.17 -10.48
N SER A 37 -16.05 -35.11 -9.91
CA SER A 37 -15.52 -36.40 -9.47
C SER A 37 -15.15 -37.24 -10.67
N GLY A 38 -13.84 -37.52 -10.84
CA GLY A 38 -13.30 -38.25 -11.98
C GLY A 38 -13.01 -37.43 -13.23
N ASN A 39 -13.37 -36.16 -13.29
CA ASN A 39 -13.03 -35.26 -14.41
C ASN A 39 -11.91 -34.28 -14.02
N TYR A 40 -10.67 -34.76 -14.12
CA TYR A 40 -9.49 -33.96 -13.73
C TYR A 40 -9.29 -32.72 -14.60
N GLU A 41 -9.65 -32.74 -15.86
CA GLU A 41 -9.51 -31.58 -16.77
C GLU A 41 -10.44 -30.44 -16.31
N LEU A 42 -11.71 -30.77 -16.09
CA LEU A 42 -12.68 -29.79 -15.59
C LEU A 42 -12.30 -29.26 -14.19
N LEU A 43 -11.81 -30.14 -13.32
CA LEU A 43 -11.34 -29.73 -11.99
C LEU A 43 -10.17 -28.73 -12.09
N MET A 44 -9.17 -29.01 -12.91
CA MET A 44 -8.03 -28.12 -13.11
C MET A 44 -8.43 -26.80 -13.75
N GLU A 45 -9.36 -26.81 -14.70
CA GLU A 45 -9.92 -25.60 -15.29
C GLU A 45 -10.61 -24.73 -14.23
N ARG A 46 -11.42 -25.32 -13.36
CA ARG A 46 -12.09 -24.58 -12.27
C ARG A 46 -11.09 -23.98 -11.28
N ILE A 47 -10.07 -24.73 -10.89
CA ILE A 47 -9.00 -24.23 -10.01
C ILE A 47 -8.33 -23.02 -10.66
N LEU A 48 -7.96 -23.13 -11.94
CA LEU A 48 -7.33 -22.03 -12.68
C LEU A 48 -8.22 -20.80 -12.75
N GLN A 49 -9.48 -20.94 -13.15
CA GLN A 49 -10.43 -19.85 -13.29
C GLN A 49 -10.65 -19.12 -11.95
N LEU A 50 -10.93 -19.87 -10.88
CA LEU A 50 -11.21 -19.30 -9.57
C LEU A 50 -9.96 -18.65 -8.96
N SER A 51 -8.79 -19.28 -9.10
CA SER A 51 -7.55 -18.71 -8.58
C SER A 51 -7.17 -17.40 -9.27
N LEU A 52 -7.32 -17.32 -10.58
CA LEU A 52 -7.10 -16.08 -11.34
C LEU A 52 -8.15 -15.02 -10.98
N ALA A 53 -9.42 -15.39 -10.87
CA ALA A 53 -10.48 -14.45 -10.50
C ALA A 53 -10.24 -13.83 -9.12
N CYS A 54 -9.80 -14.61 -8.14
CA CYS A 54 -9.50 -14.13 -6.78
C CYS A 54 -8.36 -13.10 -6.72
N VAL A 55 -7.46 -13.08 -7.70
CA VAL A 55 -6.38 -12.09 -7.77
C VAL A 55 -6.76 -10.91 -8.67
N LEU A 56 -7.32 -11.20 -9.86
CA LEU A 56 -7.57 -10.17 -10.87
C LEU A 56 -8.80 -9.30 -10.55
N VAL A 57 -9.88 -9.90 -10.04
CA VAL A 57 -11.12 -9.15 -9.76
C VAL A 57 -10.88 -8.08 -8.69
N PRO A 58 -10.30 -8.38 -7.50
CA PRO A 58 -10.02 -7.34 -6.52
C PRO A 58 -9.00 -6.30 -7.03
N ALA A 59 -8.00 -6.72 -7.83
CA ALA A 59 -7.04 -5.81 -8.43
C ALA A 59 -7.72 -4.78 -9.36
N VAL A 60 -8.62 -5.23 -10.23
CA VAL A 60 -9.39 -4.34 -11.12
C VAL A 60 -10.34 -3.45 -10.32
N LEU A 61 -11.06 -4.02 -9.36
CA LEU A 61 -11.98 -3.27 -8.51
C LEU A 61 -11.27 -2.18 -7.70
N SER A 62 -10.06 -2.44 -7.21
CA SER A 62 -9.27 -1.46 -6.45
C SER A 62 -8.98 -0.19 -7.26
N GLY A 63 -8.87 -0.30 -8.59
CA GLY A 63 -8.72 0.82 -9.52
C GLY A 63 -9.96 1.69 -9.70
N THR A 64 -11.14 1.25 -9.27
CA THR A 64 -12.39 1.99 -9.43
C THR A 64 -12.50 3.17 -8.47
N SER A 65 -13.15 4.26 -8.90
CA SER A 65 -13.35 5.45 -8.06
C SER A 65 -14.12 5.15 -6.77
N VAL A 66 -15.00 4.14 -6.79
CA VAL A 66 -15.77 3.70 -5.62
C VAL A 66 -14.86 3.10 -4.58
N MET A 67 -13.99 2.15 -4.98
CA MET A 67 -13.04 1.52 -4.05
C MET A 67 -11.99 2.51 -3.54
N GLN A 68 -11.47 3.40 -4.40
CA GLN A 68 -10.56 4.46 -3.97
C GLN A 68 -11.19 5.36 -2.91
N TYR A 69 -12.45 5.76 -3.11
CA TYR A 69 -13.19 6.52 -2.10
C TYR A 69 -13.38 5.73 -0.80
N PHE A 70 -13.67 4.43 -0.90
CA PHE A 70 -13.78 3.55 0.27
C PHE A 70 -12.46 3.50 1.05
N PHE A 71 -11.33 3.32 0.38
CA PHE A 71 -10.00 3.34 1.03
C PHE A 71 -9.69 4.67 1.71
N VAL A 72 -10.04 5.79 1.07
CA VAL A 72 -9.91 7.11 1.72
C VAL A 72 -10.72 7.17 3.02
N ARG A 73 -11.96 6.65 2.99
CA ARG A 73 -12.87 6.64 4.16
C ARG A 73 -12.40 5.71 5.27
N GLU A 74 -11.90 4.54 4.92
CA GLU A 74 -11.33 3.57 5.86
C GLU A 74 -10.12 4.15 6.62
N ASN A 75 -9.30 4.94 5.93
CA ASN A 75 -8.18 5.67 6.53
C ASN A 75 -8.60 7.01 7.16
N GLY A 76 -9.86 7.17 7.53
CA GLY A 76 -10.34 8.35 8.25
C GLY A 76 -10.54 9.62 7.40
N GLY A 77 -10.27 9.55 6.10
CA GLY A 77 -10.38 10.69 5.19
C GLY A 77 -11.84 11.12 5.00
N ARG A 78 -12.10 12.41 5.17
CA ARG A 78 -13.37 13.06 4.89
C ARG A 78 -13.16 14.15 3.87
N LYS A 79 -14.10 14.32 2.96
CA LYS A 79 -14.01 15.36 1.93
C LYS A 79 -13.77 16.70 2.60
N ALA A 80 -12.73 17.42 2.17
CA ALA A 80 -12.44 18.75 2.71
C ALA A 80 -13.63 19.69 2.47
N ALA A 81 -13.98 20.51 3.46
CA ALA A 81 -15.12 21.43 3.41
C ALA A 81 -14.75 22.77 4.07
N GLY A 82 -15.55 23.81 3.80
CA GLY A 82 -15.40 25.14 4.40
C GLY A 82 -14.02 25.74 4.18
N GLU A 83 -13.45 26.32 5.22
CA GLU A 83 -12.13 26.98 5.21
C GLU A 83 -11.00 26.03 4.86
N THR A 84 -11.02 24.80 5.37
CA THR A 84 -10.00 23.79 5.05
C THR A 84 -9.97 23.47 3.56
N LYS A 85 -11.14 23.38 2.92
CA LYS A 85 -11.22 23.17 1.46
C LYS A 85 -10.58 24.35 0.71
N MET A 86 -10.96 25.59 1.07
CA MET A 86 -10.42 26.80 0.44
C MET A 86 -8.91 26.91 0.62
N TYR A 87 -8.42 26.57 1.80
CA TYR A 87 -6.99 26.55 2.11
C TYR A 87 -6.24 25.53 1.23
N LEU A 88 -6.66 24.27 1.22
CA LEU A 88 -6.04 23.22 0.42
C LEU A 88 -6.12 23.52 -1.09
N GLU A 89 -7.26 24.02 -1.58
CA GLU A 89 -7.41 24.41 -2.99
C GLU A 89 -6.49 25.57 -3.38
N ARG A 90 -6.22 26.50 -2.45
CA ARG A 90 -5.27 27.59 -2.69
C ARG A 90 -3.85 27.06 -2.87
N LEU A 91 -3.39 26.15 -2.00
CA LEU A 91 -2.08 25.53 -2.10
C LEU A 91 -1.95 24.67 -3.36
N MET A 92 -2.94 23.84 -3.61
CA MET A 92 -2.98 22.98 -4.79
C MET A 92 -3.02 23.77 -6.10
N ARG A 93 -3.65 24.94 -6.12
CA ARG A 93 -3.69 25.81 -7.31
C ARG A 93 -2.30 26.32 -7.70
N ASP A 94 -1.42 26.63 -6.75
CA ASP A 94 -0.03 27.00 -7.02
C ASP A 94 0.77 25.80 -7.56
N ILE A 95 0.60 24.62 -6.93
CA ILE A 95 1.23 23.37 -7.36
C ILE A 95 0.78 23.00 -8.79
N CYS A 96 -0.53 23.04 -9.05
CA CYS A 96 -1.10 22.72 -10.35
C CYS A 96 -0.59 23.68 -11.43
N ARG A 97 -0.54 24.98 -11.15
CA ARG A 97 0.01 25.97 -12.08
C ARG A 97 1.46 25.69 -12.45
N ARG A 98 2.31 25.34 -11.47
CA ARG A 98 3.72 24.98 -11.70
C ARG A 98 3.87 23.66 -12.47
N GLY A 99 3.01 22.68 -12.16
CA GLY A 99 3.01 21.36 -12.78
C GLY A 99 2.24 21.27 -14.11
N ARG A 100 1.59 22.36 -14.55
CA ARG A 100 0.68 22.37 -15.73
C ARG A 100 -0.43 21.33 -15.61
N LEU A 101 -1.04 21.24 -14.41
CA LEU A 101 -2.12 20.31 -14.05
C LEU A 101 -3.41 21.09 -13.82
N GLU A 102 -4.54 20.40 -13.92
CA GLU A 102 -5.85 20.96 -13.59
C GLU A 102 -6.23 20.64 -12.14
N LEU A 103 -6.67 21.65 -11.39
CA LEU A 103 -7.10 21.47 -10.00
C LEU A 103 -8.29 20.52 -9.91
N SER A 104 -9.17 20.52 -10.90
CA SER A 104 -10.34 19.64 -11.02
C SER A 104 -10.01 18.15 -11.05
N ASP A 105 -8.78 17.80 -11.40
CA ASP A 105 -8.33 16.41 -11.44
C ASP A 105 -8.10 15.85 -10.03
N PHE A 106 -7.98 16.71 -9.02
CA PHE A 106 -7.66 16.30 -7.66
C PHE A 106 -8.87 16.33 -6.73
N ARG A 107 -8.98 15.37 -5.86
CA ARG A 107 -9.97 15.28 -4.79
C ARG A 107 -9.29 15.39 -3.44
N LEU A 108 -9.61 16.45 -2.70
CA LEU A 108 -8.95 16.81 -1.46
C LEU A 108 -9.77 16.34 -0.25
N TYR A 109 -9.09 15.71 0.68
CA TYR A 109 -9.66 15.15 1.90
C TYR A 109 -8.84 15.61 3.11
N MET A 110 -9.49 15.62 4.25
CA MET A 110 -8.89 15.80 5.55
C MET A 110 -9.17 14.59 6.42
N ALA A 111 -8.19 14.13 7.17
CA ALA A 111 -8.35 13.08 8.16
C ALA A 111 -8.15 13.64 9.57
N LYS A 112 -9.06 13.29 10.50
CA LYS A 112 -8.88 13.56 11.93
C LYS A 112 -8.06 12.43 12.53
N ALA A 113 -6.75 12.59 12.51
CA ALA A 113 -5.80 11.66 13.08
C ALA A 113 -4.76 12.42 13.89
N ASP A 114 -4.23 11.79 14.94
CA ASP A 114 -3.24 12.38 15.85
C ASP A 114 -1.80 12.24 15.32
N ASP A 115 -1.65 11.99 14.03
CA ASP A 115 -0.36 11.91 13.34
C ASP A 115 -0.16 13.08 12.37
N TYR A 116 1.08 13.29 11.96
CA TYR A 116 1.47 14.31 10.98
C TYR A 116 1.69 13.62 9.64
N ASN A 117 0.64 13.52 8.83
CA ASN A 117 0.71 12.75 7.61
C ASN A 117 -0.09 13.38 6.46
N ALA A 118 0.37 13.11 5.25
CA ALA A 118 -0.40 13.29 4.03
C ALA A 118 -0.17 12.05 3.16
N TRP A 119 -1.17 11.67 2.37
CA TRP A 119 -1.03 10.52 1.49
C TRP A 119 -1.89 10.65 0.24
N ALA A 120 -1.39 10.08 -0.83
CA ALA A 120 -2.07 10.00 -2.12
C ALA A 120 -2.61 8.58 -2.38
N ILE A 121 -3.88 8.48 -2.78
CA ILE A 121 -4.52 7.19 -3.12
C ILE A 121 -5.00 7.20 -4.56
N GLY A 122 -4.70 6.12 -5.29
CA GLY A 122 -5.18 5.91 -6.66
C GLY A 122 -4.62 6.93 -7.63
N GLY A 123 -5.51 7.55 -8.40
CA GLY A 123 -5.10 8.50 -9.44
C GLY A 123 -5.19 9.97 -9.08
N ASN A 124 -5.97 10.33 -8.04
CA ASN A 124 -6.33 11.73 -7.82
C ASN A 124 -6.80 12.09 -6.39
N HIS A 125 -6.74 11.18 -5.42
CA HIS A 125 -7.16 11.46 -4.06
C HIS A 125 -5.95 11.83 -3.22
N ILE A 126 -6.00 13.00 -2.56
CA ILE A 126 -4.98 13.48 -1.62
C ILE A 126 -5.67 13.71 -0.28
N THR A 127 -5.14 13.10 0.77
CA THR A 127 -5.64 13.27 2.14
C THR A 127 -4.54 13.87 2.99
N VAL A 128 -4.90 14.82 3.84
CA VAL A 128 -3.97 15.48 4.79
C VAL A 128 -4.58 15.38 6.18
N THR A 129 -3.76 15.13 7.21
CA THR A 129 -4.23 15.10 8.59
C THR A 129 -4.47 16.51 9.11
N GLU A 130 -5.48 16.64 9.99
CA GLU A 130 -5.82 17.92 10.63
C GLU A 130 -4.61 18.47 11.42
N ARG A 131 -3.86 17.59 12.06
CA ARG A 131 -2.70 17.96 12.86
C ARG A 131 -1.57 18.56 12.02
N LEU A 132 -1.29 17.98 10.84
CA LEU A 132 -0.32 18.53 9.90
C LEU A 132 -0.74 19.92 9.42
N LEU A 133 -2.03 20.12 9.12
CA LEU A 133 -2.54 21.42 8.67
C LEU A 133 -2.47 22.52 9.75
N ASN A 134 -2.57 22.14 11.03
CA ASN A 134 -2.60 23.10 12.14
C ASN A 134 -1.21 23.47 12.65
N GLU A 135 -0.24 22.56 12.57
CA GLU A 135 1.08 22.75 13.20
C GLU A 135 2.19 23.08 12.18
N PHE A 136 1.96 22.86 10.88
CA PHE A 136 2.94 23.16 9.84
C PHE A 136 2.64 24.48 9.16
N SER A 137 3.68 25.19 8.74
CA SER A 137 3.55 26.42 7.94
C SER A 137 2.94 26.11 6.56
N GLU A 138 2.41 27.15 5.93
CA GLU A 138 1.84 27.03 4.58
C GLU A 138 2.84 26.51 3.55
N GLU A 139 4.09 26.95 3.65
CA GLU A 139 5.20 26.54 2.79
C GLU A 139 5.51 25.05 2.98
N GLU A 140 5.61 24.57 4.23
CA GLU A 140 5.86 23.17 4.54
C GLU A 140 4.73 22.27 4.02
N VAL A 141 3.47 22.65 4.27
CA VAL A 141 2.31 21.91 3.76
C VAL A 141 2.33 21.87 2.23
N LYS A 142 2.69 22.98 1.58
CA LYS A 142 2.81 23.05 0.11
C LYS A 142 3.90 22.12 -0.42
N GLY A 143 5.06 22.07 0.21
CA GLY A 143 6.14 21.15 -0.13
C GLY A 143 5.71 19.70 -0.02
N ILE A 144 5.04 19.33 1.08
CA ILE A 144 4.49 17.99 1.31
C ILE A 144 3.42 17.64 0.26
N LEU A 145 2.47 18.56 -0.02
CA LEU A 145 1.46 18.35 -1.05
C LEU A 145 2.07 18.16 -2.46
N ALA A 146 3.15 18.91 -2.77
CA ALA A 146 3.86 18.73 -4.05
C ALA A 146 4.49 17.34 -4.16
N HIS A 147 5.01 16.80 -3.06
CA HIS A 147 5.51 15.43 -2.99
C HIS A 147 4.38 14.41 -3.23
N GLU A 148 3.22 14.58 -2.59
CA GLU A 148 2.04 13.71 -2.80
C GLU A 148 1.54 13.76 -4.25
N VAL A 149 1.54 14.94 -4.87
CA VAL A 149 1.26 15.07 -6.31
C VAL A 149 2.30 14.31 -7.13
N GLY A 150 3.57 14.31 -6.72
CA GLY A 150 4.63 13.51 -7.33
C GLY A 150 4.31 12.02 -7.34
N HIS A 151 3.76 11.47 -6.26
CA HIS A 151 3.29 10.07 -6.22
C HIS A 151 2.16 9.79 -7.21
N LEU A 152 1.21 10.73 -7.35
CA LEU A 152 0.11 10.60 -8.31
C LEU A 152 0.61 10.66 -9.76
N GLN A 153 1.48 11.62 -10.09
CA GLN A 153 1.99 11.83 -11.43
C GLN A 153 2.92 10.71 -11.90
N ASN A 154 3.72 10.16 -11.00
CA ASN A 154 4.56 8.99 -11.27
C ASN A 154 3.79 7.65 -11.26
N GLY A 155 2.49 7.66 -10.98
CA GLY A 155 1.64 6.49 -10.95
C GLY A 155 1.90 5.55 -9.75
N HIS A 156 2.70 5.95 -8.77
CA HIS A 156 3.06 5.12 -7.61
C HIS A 156 1.84 4.69 -6.82
N SER A 157 0.91 5.62 -6.56
CA SER A 157 -0.34 5.35 -5.83
C SER A 157 -1.26 4.39 -6.57
N ARG A 158 -1.29 4.43 -7.91
CA ARG A 158 -2.08 3.47 -8.72
C ARG A 158 -1.46 2.07 -8.66
N PHE A 159 -0.13 1.97 -8.76
CA PHE A 159 0.57 0.69 -8.63
C PHE A 159 0.40 0.08 -7.23
N GLY A 160 0.49 0.91 -6.19
CA GLY A 160 0.25 0.49 -4.80
C GLY A 160 -1.15 -0.07 -4.61
N LEU A 161 -2.16 0.61 -5.15
CA LEU A 161 -3.55 0.20 -5.04
C LEU A 161 -3.84 -1.11 -5.81
N LEU A 162 -3.28 -1.26 -7.02
CA LEU A 162 -3.39 -2.47 -7.82
C LEU A 162 -2.76 -3.67 -7.08
N ARG A 163 -1.58 -3.46 -6.50
CA ARG A 163 -0.89 -4.46 -5.67
C ARG A 163 -1.75 -4.86 -4.47
N TYR A 164 -2.27 -3.89 -3.74
CA TYR A 164 -3.16 -4.15 -2.60
C TYR A 164 -4.37 -5.00 -3.00
N GLY A 165 -4.99 -4.68 -4.14
CA GLY A 165 -6.09 -5.49 -4.68
C GLY A 165 -5.68 -6.94 -4.95
N MET A 166 -4.50 -7.18 -5.53
CA MET A 166 -3.96 -8.52 -5.76
C MET A 166 -3.71 -9.30 -4.46
N GLU A 167 -3.28 -8.62 -3.39
CA GLU A 167 -2.97 -9.21 -2.09
C GLU A 167 -4.21 -9.47 -1.23
N TRP A 168 -5.35 -8.89 -1.56
CA TRP A 168 -6.55 -8.88 -0.74
C TRP A 168 -7.07 -10.29 -0.41
N PHE A 169 -7.18 -11.16 -1.43
CA PHE A 169 -7.67 -12.53 -1.23
C PHE A 169 -6.68 -13.38 -0.41
N SER A 170 -5.39 -13.22 -0.65
CA SER A 170 -4.35 -13.90 0.14
C SER A 170 -4.37 -13.47 1.61
N GLY A 171 -4.64 -12.19 1.88
CA GLY A 171 -4.85 -11.69 3.23
C GLY A 171 -6.03 -12.36 3.93
N ILE A 172 -7.16 -12.53 3.23
CA ILE A 172 -8.33 -13.28 3.76
C ILE A 172 -7.95 -14.72 4.05
N ILE A 173 -7.24 -15.41 3.16
CA ILE A 173 -6.80 -16.80 3.36
C ILE A 173 -5.95 -16.91 4.63
N VAL A 174 -4.97 -16.02 4.81
CA VAL A 174 -4.09 -16.01 5.99
C VAL A 174 -4.91 -15.79 7.26
N TYR A 175 -5.87 -14.87 7.23
CA TYR A 175 -6.78 -14.63 8.35
C TYR A 175 -7.63 -15.86 8.67
N VAL A 176 -8.25 -16.47 7.66
CA VAL A 176 -9.06 -17.71 7.83
C VAL A 176 -8.22 -18.84 8.40
N TYR A 177 -7.00 -19.05 7.91
CA TYR A 177 -6.09 -20.05 8.47
C TYR A 177 -5.76 -19.78 9.95
N SER A 178 -5.56 -18.54 10.32
CA SER A 178 -5.30 -18.15 11.71
C SER A 178 -6.49 -18.47 12.61
N VAL A 179 -7.71 -18.16 12.16
CA VAL A 179 -8.95 -18.47 12.90
C VAL A 179 -9.17 -19.97 13.00
N VAL A 180 -9.01 -20.72 11.89
CA VAL A 180 -9.15 -22.18 11.89
C VAL A 180 -8.15 -22.83 12.84
N THR A 181 -6.88 -22.40 12.80
CA THR A 181 -5.84 -22.90 13.71
C THR A 181 -6.20 -22.65 15.17
N LEU A 182 -6.76 -21.49 15.48
CA LEU A 182 -7.20 -21.15 16.84
C LEU A 182 -8.37 -22.07 17.27
N LEU A 183 -9.39 -22.25 16.41
CA LEU A 183 -10.52 -23.16 16.70
C LEU A 183 -10.06 -24.60 16.89
N LEU A 184 -9.18 -25.10 16.02
CA LEU A 184 -8.61 -26.45 16.16
C LEU A 184 -7.81 -26.61 17.45
N ALA A 185 -7.18 -25.53 17.96
CA ALA A 185 -6.47 -25.56 19.25
C ALA A 185 -7.39 -25.87 20.43
N PHE A 186 -8.66 -25.45 20.40
CA PHE A 186 -9.66 -25.83 21.42
C PHE A 186 -10.11 -27.28 21.27
N LEU A 187 -10.33 -27.76 20.05
CA LEU A 187 -10.83 -29.12 19.80
C LEU A 187 -9.79 -30.21 20.05
N ARG A 188 -8.50 -29.88 20.09
CA ARG A 188 -7.40 -30.86 20.33
C ARG A 188 -7.46 -31.57 21.68
N TRP A 189 -8.25 -31.04 22.65
CA TRP A 189 -8.41 -31.60 23.96
C TRP A 189 -9.41 -32.78 23.99
N ILE A 190 -10.18 -32.99 22.91
CA ILE A 190 -11.15 -34.10 22.82
C ILE A 190 -10.36 -35.38 22.54
N PRO A 191 -10.52 -36.44 23.36
CA PRO A 191 -9.87 -37.74 23.14
C PRO A 191 -10.19 -38.30 21.73
N VAL A 192 -9.27 -39.01 21.12
CA VAL A 192 -9.35 -39.57 19.75
C VAL A 192 -9.40 -38.49 18.66
N LEU A 193 -10.40 -37.59 18.70
CA LEU A 193 -10.52 -36.48 17.77
C LEU A 193 -9.30 -35.55 17.81
N GLY A 194 -8.72 -35.34 18.98
CA GLY A 194 -7.52 -34.52 19.18
C GLY A 194 -6.26 -35.05 18.46
N ILE A 195 -6.16 -36.35 18.19
CA ILE A 195 -5.05 -36.92 17.40
C ILE A 195 -5.21 -36.52 15.95
N PHE A 196 -6.40 -36.71 15.38
CA PHE A 196 -6.72 -36.33 14.00
C PHE A 196 -6.56 -34.83 13.76
N ILE A 197 -7.05 -34.00 14.70
CA ILE A 197 -6.93 -32.55 14.65
C ILE A 197 -5.46 -32.11 14.67
N ARG A 198 -4.60 -32.76 15.46
CA ARG A 198 -3.15 -32.45 15.46
C ARG A 198 -2.50 -32.71 14.09
N ILE A 199 -2.87 -33.79 13.42
CA ILE A 199 -2.37 -34.11 12.10
C ILE A 199 -2.82 -33.04 11.08
N VAL A 200 -4.11 -32.72 11.04
CA VAL A 200 -4.65 -31.69 10.14
C VAL A 200 -3.99 -30.32 10.40
N ASN A 201 -3.90 -29.92 11.67
CA ASN A 201 -3.28 -28.64 12.06
C ASN A 201 -1.78 -28.60 11.68
N PHE A 202 -1.08 -29.71 11.75
CA PHE A 202 0.32 -29.81 11.32
C PHE A 202 0.46 -29.48 9.80
N PHE A 203 -0.39 -30.03 8.94
CA PHE A 203 -0.37 -29.72 7.51
C PHE A 203 -0.76 -28.25 7.22
N ILE A 204 -1.76 -27.71 7.93
CA ILE A 204 -2.14 -26.30 7.81
C ILE A 204 -0.97 -25.40 8.21
N LEU A 205 -0.27 -25.69 9.30
CA LEU A 205 0.88 -24.93 9.75
C LEU A 205 2.05 -25.01 8.77
N ILE A 206 2.34 -26.18 8.22
CA ILE A 206 3.39 -26.31 7.18
C ILE A 206 3.06 -25.40 6.00
N GLN A 207 1.83 -25.47 5.48
CA GLN A 207 1.42 -24.66 4.35
C GLN A 207 1.48 -23.15 4.70
N TYR A 208 0.99 -22.76 5.86
CA TYR A 208 1.05 -21.37 6.34
C TYR A 208 2.48 -20.84 6.39
N TYR A 209 3.41 -21.58 7.03
CA TYR A 209 4.80 -21.16 7.10
C TYR A 209 5.51 -21.17 5.77
N PHE A 210 5.19 -22.14 4.91
CA PHE A 210 5.70 -22.18 3.54
C PHE A 210 5.30 -20.90 2.78
N LEU A 211 4.02 -20.55 2.78
CA LEU A 211 3.52 -19.34 2.13
C LEU A 211 4.15 -18.09 2.72
N LYS A 212 4.26 -18.00 4.04
CA LYS A 212 4.85 -16.86 4.73
C LYS A 212 6.34 -16.67 4.39
N ILE A 213 7.12 -17.72 4.45
CA ILE A 213 8.59 -17.64 4.27
C ILE A 213 8.94 -17.45 2.79
N PHE A 214 8.36 -18.27 1.90
CA PHE A 214 8.76 -18.30 0.50
C PHE A 214 8.06 -17.26 -0.38
N LEU A 215 6.92 -16.73 0.05
CA LEU A 215 6.16 -15.77 -0.74
C LEU A 215 6.08 -14.39 -0.07
N GLN A 216 5.65 -14.29 1.18
CA GLN A 216 5.44 -12.99 1.83
C GLN A 216 6.76 -12.29 2.19
N ILE A 217 7.77 -12.99 2.69
CA ILE A 217 9.06 -12.36 3.07
C ILE A 217 9.78 -11.79 1.84
N PRO A 218 9.96 -12.52 0.72
CA PRO A 218 10.54 -11.94 -0.47
C PRO A 218 9.71 -10.79 -1.03
N LEU A 219 8.37 -10.90 -1.05
CA LEU A 219 7.49 -9.84 -1.50
C LEU A 219 7.68 -8.57 -0.66
N TRP A 220 7.68 -8.69 0.67
CA TRP A 220 7.98 -7.58 1.59
C TRP A 220 9.35 -6.94 1.29
N PHE A 221 10.39 -7.77 1.12
CA PHE A 221 11.73 -7.27 0.82
C PHE A 221 11.75 -6.46 -0.48
N PHE A 222 11.16 -6.96 -1.58
CA PHE A 222 11.09 -6.24 -2.84
C PHE A 222 10.24 -4.96 -2.76
N THR A 223 9.21 -4.93 -1.90
CA THR A 223 8.40 -3.72 -1.72
C THR A 223 9.20 -2.60 -1.08
N GLN A 224 10.08 -2.90 -0.12
CA GLN A 224 10.94 -1.92 0.53
C GLN A 224 11.88 -1.21 -0.46
N PHE A 225 12.50 -1.95 -1.39
CA PHE A 225 13.33 -1.32 -2.43
C PHE A 225 12.51 -0.47 -3.40
N GLY A 226 11.29 -0.91 -3.73
CA GLY A 226 10.35 -0.16 -4.57
C GLY A 226 9.95 1.15 -3.94
N SER A 227 9.62 1.13 -2.67
CA SER A 227 9.21 2.29 -1.89
C SER A 227 10.27 3.38 -1.91
N ARG A 228 11.52 3.10 -1.54
CA ARG A 228 12.62 4.09 -1.53
C ARG A 228 12.79 4.83 -2.85
N ARG A 229 12.74 4.10 -3.97
CA ARG A 229 12.86 4.71 -5.29
C ARG A 229 11.67 5.61 -5.63
N ASN A 230 10.48 5.20 -5.22
CA ASN A 230 9.27 5.96 -5.43
C ASN A 230 9.29 7.28 -4.63
N GLU A 231 9.79 7.25 -3.39
CA GLU A 231 9.99 8.44 -2.56
C GLU A 231 10.94 9.44 -3.21
N TYR A 232 12.10 8.95 -3.66
CA TYR A 232 13.05 9.82 -4.34
C TYR A 232 12.49 10.43 -5.63
N ALA A 233 11.66 9.70 -6.38
CA ALA A 233 11.03 10.23 -7.57
C ALA A 233 9.96 11.29 -7.24
N ALA A 234 9.24 11.14 -6.13
CA ALA A 234 8.28 12.13 -5.65
C ALA A 234 8.99 13.39 -5.12
N ASP A 235 10.12 13.23 -4.40
CA ASP A 235 10.98 14.36 -3.98
C ASP A 235 11.53 15.12 -5.19
N GLU A 236 12.01 14.40 -6.20
CA GLU A 236 12.51 14.98 -7.44
C GLU A 236 11.42 15.74 -8.20
N TYR A 237 10.19 15.24 -8.20
CA TYR A 237 9.04 15.93 -8.75
C TYR A 237 8.77 17.25 -8.02
N ALA A 238 8.72 17.26 -6.69
CA ALA A 238 8.54 18.47 -5.89
C ALA A 238 9.67 19.50 -6.15
N CYS A 239 10.93 19.03 -6.22
CA CYS A 239 12.06 19.85 -6.66
C CYS A 239 11.85 20.40 -8.08
N GLY A 240 11.28 19.59 -8.99
CA GLY A 240 10.93 19.96 -10.35
C GLY A 240 10.00 21.15 -10.44
N LEU A 241 9.06 21.22 -9.53
CA LEU A 241 8.11 22.33 -9.37
C LEU A 241 8.70 23.56 -8.70
N GLY A 242 9.98 23.54 -8.25
CA GLY A 242 10.61 24.60 -7.46
C GLY A 242 10.05 24.67 -6.03
N LEU A 243 9.63 23.53 -5.45
CA LEU A 243 9.13 23.38 -4.10
C LEU A 243 10.00 22.43 -3.26
N GLY A 244 11.25 22.22 -3.68
CA GLY A 244 12.18 21.33 -2.98
C GLY A 244 12.66 21.88 -1.65
N MET A 245 12.80 23.20 -1.50
CA MET A 245 13.19 23.82 -0.22
C MET A 245 12.04 23.71 0.79
N GLU A 246 10.82 24.00 0.37
CA GLU A 246 9.60 23.87 1.18
C GLU A 246 9.41 22.43 1.68
N LEU A 247 9.62 21.45 0.79
CA LEU A 247 9.62 20.04 1.17
C LEU A 247 10.74 19.71 2.17
N ALA A 248 11.96 20.21 1.96
CA ALA A 248 13.08 19.95 2.85
C ALA A 248 12.81 20.49 4.27
N VAL A 249 12.27 21.69 4.39
CA VAL A 249 11.88 22.27 5.69
C VAL A 249 10.81 21.43 6.38
N GLY A 250 9.75 21.01 5.65
CA GLY A 250 8.72 20.14 6.17
C GLY A 250 9.26 18.78 6.65
N LEU A 251 10.20 18.18 5.91
CA LEU A 251 10.86 16.92 6.33
C LEU A 251 11.71 17.09 7.58
N VAL A 252 12.44 18.22 7.74
CA VAL A 252 13.21 18.52 8.95
C VAL A 252 12.27 18.68 10.14
N HIS A 253 11.14 19.36 9.95
CA HIS A 253 10.14 19.53 11.00
C HIS A 253 9.55 18.16 11.44
N LEU A 254 9.19 17.31 10.47
CA LEU A 254 8.76 15.94 10.76
C LEU A 254 9.83 15.14 11.52
N GLU A 255 11.10 15.22 11.10
CA GLU A 255 12.18 14.52 11.78
C GLU A 255 12.33 14.99 13.23
N HIS A 256 12.21 16.29 13.49
CA HIS A 256 12.27 16.84 14.84
C HIS A 256 11.15 16.32 15.73
N ILE A 257 9.90 16.27 15.21
CA ILE A 257 8.75 15.73 15.92
C ILE A 257 8.96 14.24 16.24
N PHE A 258 9.42 13.45 15.26
CA PHE A 258 9.63 12.01 15.44
C PHE A 258 10.78 11.68 16.37
N ARG A 259 11.82 12.51 16.44
CA ARG A 259 12.94 12.32 17.40
C ARG A 259 12.55 12.69 18.83
N SER A 260 11.65 13.63 19.04
CA SER A 260 11.17 14.03 20.37
C SER A 260 10.17 13.03 20.97
N GLY A 261 9.47 12.26 20.13
CA GLY A 261 8.59 11.15 20.56
C GLY A 261 9.39 9.86 20.82
N ARG A 262 9.06 9.13 21.92
CA ARG A 262 9.58 7.77 22.18
C ARG A 262 9.05 6.81 21.12
N ARG A 263 9.68 6.76 19.95
CA ARG A 263 9.43 5.68 18.98
C ARG A 263 10.42 4.54 19.24
N ASP A 264 9.90 3.34 19.44
CA ASP A 264 10.67 2.12 19.51
C ASP A 264 11.48 1.90 18.22
N TRP A 265 12.74 1.44 18.33
CA TRP A 265 13.62 1.16 17.20
C TRP A 265 12.99 0.18 16.19
N PHE A 266 12.06 -0.69 16.64
CA PHE A 266 11.27 -1.58 15.78
C PHE A 266 10.37 -0.83 14.80
N SER A 267 9.77 0.30 15.17
CA SER A 267 8.94 1.09 14.26
C SER A 267 9.73 1.68 13.09
N ARG A 268 11.03 1.96 13.28
CA ARG A 268 11.93 2.46 12.22
C ARG A 268 12.30 1.41 11.19
N LEU A 269 12.27 0.12 11.54
CA LEU A 269 12.53 -1.00 10.62
C LEU A 269 11.36 -1.24 9.65
N PHE A 270 10.16 -0.79 10.02
CA PHE A 270 8.93 -0.98 9.25
C PHE A 270 8.42 0.32 8.61
N ASP A 271 9.13 1.45 8.74
CA ASP A 271 8.80 2.66 8.01
C ASP A 271 9.04 2.42 6.52
N ASP A 272 7.96 2.50 5.74
CA ASP A 272 7.96 2.32 4.27
C ASP A 272 8.72 3.43 3.54
N HIS A 273 9.15 4.48 4.27
CA HIS A 273 9.87 5.62 3.72
C HIS A 273 11.38 5.52 4.01
N PRO A 274 12.24 5.93 3.07
CA PRO A 274 13.67 6.10 3.35
C PRO A 274 13.86 7.11 4.48
N ASP A 275 14.96 6.96 5.21
CA ASP A 275 15.33 7.87 6.27
C ASP A 275 15.38 9.33 5.77
N ILE A 276 14.82 10.23 6.54
CA ILE A 276 14.72 11.65 6.18
C ILE A 276 16.09 12.26 5.84
N PRO A 277 17.20 11.96 6.55
CA PRO A 277 18.54 12.43 6.18
C PRO A 277 18.95 12.11 4.74
N SER A 278 18.73 10.90 4.26
CA SER A 278 19.04 10.51 2.88
C SER A 278 18.20 11.28 1.84
N ARG A 279 16.93 11.53 2.15
CA ARG A 279 16.03 12.35 1.32
C ARG A 279 16.51 13.79 1.25
N LEU A 280 16.87 14.39 2.40
CA LEU A 280 17.38 15.77 2.50
C LEU A 280 18.69 15.94 1.72
N GLU A 281 19.62 15.00 1.83
CA GLU A 281 20.88 15.04 1.06
C GLU A 281 20.61 15.05 -0.45
N ARG A 282 19.68 14.21 -0.91
CA ARG A 282 19.33 14.15 -2.33
C ARG A 282 18.64 15.43 -2.81
N ILE A 283 17.68 15.96 -2.05
CA ILE A 283 17.00 17.22 -2.35
C ILE A 283 18.04 18.35 -2.46
N ARG A 284 18.95 18.45 -1.48
CA ARG A 284 20.03 19.43 -1.51
C ARG A 284 20.90 19.35 -2.75
N LYS A 285 21.27 18.12 -3.16
CA LYS A 285 22.05 17.90 -4.38
C LYS A 285 21.32 18.41 -5.63
N ILE A 286 20.04 18.08 -5.76
CA ILE A 286 19.20 18.52 -6.89
C ILE A 286 19.11 20.05 -6.93
N LEU A 287 18.91 20.72 -5.79
CA LEU A 287 18.82 22.16 -5.71
C LEU A 287 20.13 22.84 -6.10
N MET A 288 21.30 22.34 -5.62
CA MET A 288 22.61 22.85 -5.99
C MET A 288 22.94 22.69 -7.50
N GLU A 289 22.56 21.54 -8.09
CA GLU A 289 22.76 21.31 -9.52
C GLU A 289 21.94 22.27 -10.37
N ARG A 290 20.71 22.60 -9.96
CA ARG A 290 19.86 23.59 -10.62
C ARG A 290 20.41 25.01 -10.54
N GLU A 291 20.89 25.43 -9.36
CA GLU A 291 21.53 26.73 -9.18
C GLU A 291 22.76 26.88 -10.09
N ARG A 292 23.61 25.85 -10.17
CA ARG A 292 24.76 25.86 -11.06
C ARG A 292 24.36 25.90 -12.54
N GLY A 293 23.31 25.17 -12.93
CA GLY A 293 22.79 25.19 -14.29
C GLY A 293 22.19 26.53 -14.69
N SER A 294 21.56 27.25 -13.76
CA SER A 294 21.02 28.60 -13.99
C SER A 294 22.06 29.69 -14.06
N LEU A 295 23.28 29.48 -13.49
CA LEU A 295 24.39 30.41 -13.54
C LEU A 295 25.28 30.21 -14.77
N ALA A 296 25.13 29.10 -15.49
CA ALA A 296 25.93 28.73 -16.66
C ALA A 296 25.21 28.97 -18.00
N GLY A 297 23.94 29.39 -18.00
CA GLY A 297 23.14 29.71 -19.18
C GLY A 297 22.68 31.16 -19.16
#